data_b4ed38342a23b508dd7e23fcd59d7d47
#
_entry.id   b4ed38342a23b508dd7e23fcd59d7d47
#
_cell.length_a   1.000
_cell.length_b   1.000
_cell.length_c   1.000
_cell.angle_alpha   90.00
_cell.angle_beta   90.00
_cell.angle_gamma   90.00
#
_symmetry.space_group_name_H-M   'P 1'
#
loop_
_entity.id
_entity.type
_entity.pdbx_description
1 polymer ?
#
loop_
_entity_poly.entity_id
_entity_poly.type
_entity_poly.pdbx_seq_one_letter_code
_entity_poly.pdbx_strand_id
1 'polypeptide(L)'
;NRCRRQRQMCIRDRLKPYLDECIGLVHCQEKALWHDYYKIAGRVDCIAEWDGVLSVIDFKTSTKEREDSWNENYYIQASAYAEMYQERTLQEIEQIVILVVTEDGTVQEFVKKKHQYLHLLDKELNMYYNTVKTGI
;
A
#
# COMPACT_ATOMS: atom_id res chain seq x y z
N ASN A 1 -20.84 9.73 15.02
CA ASN A 1 -20.02 9.70 16.20
C ASN A 1 -18.94 10.80 16.11
N ARG A 2 -19.04 11.79 17.01
CA ARG A 2 -18.22 13.02 17.02
C ARG A 2 -16.72 12.72 17.17
N CYS A 3 -16.35 11.72 17.97
CA CYS A 3 -14.94 11.34 18.16
C CYS A 3 -14.33 10.72 16.90
N ARG A 4 -15.10 9.98 16.13
CA ARG A 4 -14.64 9.36 14.89
C ARG A 4 -14.39 10.39 13.79
N ARG A 5 -15.25 11.41 13.69
CA ARG A 5 -15.08 12.52 12.76
C ARG A 5 -13.86 13.39 13.11
N GLN A 6 -13.64 13.66 14.41
CA GLN A 6 -12.49 14.42 14.87
C GLN A 6 -11.18 13.67 14.62
N ARG A 7 -11.14 12.34 14.84
CA ARG A 7 -9.96 11.52 14.53
C ARG A 7 -9.64 11.53 13.02
N GLN A 8 -10.65 11.38 12.16
CA GLN A 8 -10.45 11.42 10.71
C GLN A 8 -9.97 12.79 10.23
N MET A 9 -10.49 13.89 10.79
CA MET A 9 -10.03 15.24 10.47
C MET A 9 -8.59 15.47 10.92
N CYS A 10 -8.20 15.03 12.12
CA CYS A 10 -6.83 15.14 12.62
C CYS A 10 -5.83 14.34 11.77
N ILE A 11 -6.21 13.13 11.33
CA ILE A 11 -5.37 12.30 10.46
C ILE A 11 -5.18 12.98 9.11
N ARG A 12 -6.25 13.49 8.52
CA ARG A 12 -6.20 14.20 7.23
C ARG A 12 -5.32 15.45 7.32
N ASP A 13 -5.47 16.26 8.37
CA ASP A 13 -4.70 17.48 8.59
C ASP A 13 -3.21 17.21 8.77
N ARG A 14 -2.85 16.07 9.34
CA ARG A 14 -1.46 15.68 9.55
C ARG A 14 -0.81 15.10 8.31
N LEU A 15 -1.57 14.35 7.51
CA LEU A 15 -1.08 13.83 6.23
C LEU A 15 -0.95 14.91 5.17
N LYS A 16 -1.80 15.95 5.21
CA LYS A 16 -1.86 16.96 4.17
C LYS A 16 -0.50 17.59 3.84
N PRO A 17 0.35 18.00 4.80
CA PRO A 17 1.66 18.55 4.45
C PRO A 17 2.55 17.56 3.71
N TYR A 18 2.52 16.28 4.10
CA TYR A 18 3.28 15.22 3.42
C TYR A 18 2.77 15.01 2.00
N LEU A 19 1.46 14.96 1.84
CA LEU A 19 0.84 14.76 0.53
C LEU A 19 1.12 15.95 -0.39
N ASP A 20 0.98 17.17 0.10
CA ASP A 20 1.23 18.39 -0.68
C ASP A 20 2.69 18.51 -1.13
N GLU A 21 3.63 18.07 -0.29
CA GLU A 21 5.06 18.15 -0.58
C GLU A 21 5.55 17.03 -1.48
N CYS A 22 5.08 15.80 -1.26
CA CYS A 22 5.64 14.59 -1.86
C CYS A 22 4.86 14.07 -3.06
N ILE A 23 3.53 14.25 -3.09
CA ILE A 23 2.70 13.74 -4.18
C ILE A 23 2.74 14.68 -5.38
N GLY A 24 3.15 14.13 -6.53
CA GLY A 24 3.03 14.78 -7.83
C GLY A 24 1.76 14.35 -8.57
N LEU A 25 1.92 13.88 -9.81
CA LEU A 25 0.80 13.45 -10.62
C LEU A 25 0.09 12.21 -10.04
N VAL A 26 -1.20 12.31 -9.79
CA VAL A 26 -2.03 11.19 -9.30
C VAL A 26 -2.60 10.43 -10.50
N HIS A 27 -2.30 9.14 -10.58
CA HIS A 27 -2.79 8.26 -11.65
C HIS A 27 -4.14 7.64 -11.31
N CYS A 28 -4.33 7.19 -10.06
CA CYS A 28 -5.63 6.72 -9.59
C CYS A 28 -5.72 6.76 -8.07
N GLN A 29 -6.94 6.78 -7.56
CA GLN A 29 -7.27 6.74 -6.14
C GLN A 29 -8.39 5.75 -5.92
N GLU A 30 -8.32 5.01 -4.82
CA GLU A 30 -9.36 4.05 -4.40
C GLU A 30 -9.85 3.17 -5.56
N LYS A 31 -8.92 2.63 -6.33
CA LYS A 31 -9.19 1.86 -7.54
C LYS A 31 -9.17 0.37 -7.27
N ALA A 32 -10.21 -0.32 -7.74
CA ALA A 32 -10.21 -1.78 -7.77
C ALA A 32 -9.25 -2.27 -8.85
N LEU A 33 -8.36 -3.18 -8.48
CA LEU A 33 -7.38 -3.80 -9.35
C LEU A 33 -7.44 -5.32 -9.21
N TRP A 34 -6.95 -6.02 -10.22
CA TRP A 34 -6.88 -7.48 -10.20
C TRP A 34 -5.70 -7.96 -11.04
N HIS A 35 -5.32 -9.21 -10.82
CA HIS A 35 -4.27 -9.88 -11.57
C HIS A 35 -4.78 -11.24 -12.03
N ASP A 36 -4.86 -11.45 -13.34
CA ASP A 36 -5.45 -12.68 -13.92
C ASP A 36 -4.57 -13.90 -13.64
N TYR A 37 -3.27 -13.74 -13.75
CA TYR A 37 -2.34 -14.85 -13.51
C TYR A 37 -2.29 -15.27 -12.05
N TYR A 38 -2.14 -14.31 -11.15
CA TYR A 38 -2.11 -14.57 -9.70
C TYR A 38 -3.49 -14.82 -9.11
N LYS A 39 -4.55 -14.49 -9.83
CA LYS A 39 -5.95 -14.64 -9.40
C LYS A 39 -6.20 -13.94 -8.06
N ILE A 40 -5.73 -12.71 -7.97
CA ILE A 40 -5.92 -11.84 -6.81
C ILE A 40 -6.61 -10.56 -7.23
N ALA A 41 -7.29 -9.94 -6.27
CA ALA A 41 -7.95 -8.66 -6.46
C ALA A 41 -7.87 -7.85 -5.18
N GLY A 42 -7.96 -6.54 -5.31
CA GLY A 42 -7.96 -5.65 -4.16
C GLY A 42 -8.24 -4.23 -4.58
N ARG A 43 -8.25 -3.34 -3.59
CA ARG A 43 -8.48 -1.92 -3.81
C ARG A 43 -7.25 -1.15 -3.34
N VAL A 44 -6.55 -0.52 -4.28
CA VAL A 44 -5.40 0.31 -3.97
C VAL A 44 -5.85 1.69 -3.49
N ASP A 45 -5.20 2.22 -2.47
CA ASP A 45 -5.52 3.56 -1.97
C ASP A 45 -5.15 4.64 -2.98
N CYS A 46 -3.91 4.61 -3.46
CA CYS A 46 -3.41 5.64 -4.36
C CYS A 46 -2.25 5.10 -5.21
N ILE A 47 -2.23 5.48 -6.47
CA ILE A 47 -1.07 5.33 -7.35
C ILE A 47 -0.76 6.72 -7.88
N ALA A 48 0.42 7.22 -7.52
CA ALA A 48 0.85 8.57 -7.81
C ALA A 48 2.38 8.68 -7.79
N GLU A 49 2.88 9.78 -8.28
CA GLU A 49 4.28 10.12 -8.08
C GLU A 49 4.52 10.49 -6.62
N TRP A 50 5.51 9.86 -6.02
CA TRP A 50 6.03 10.18 -4.70
C TRP A 50 7.49 10.59 -4.84
N ASP A 51 7.79 11.85 -4.51
CA ASP A 51 9.10 12.45 -4.76
C ASP A 51 9.56 12.26 -6.22
N GLY A 52 8.63 12.43 -7.17
CA GLY A 52 8.90 12.31 -8.61
C GLY A 52 8.96 10.89 -9.16
N VAL A 53 8.71 9.88 -8.34
CA VAL A 53 8.75 8.46 -8.75
C VAL A 53 7.36 7.84 -8.64
N LEU A 54 6.89 7.21 -9.72
CA LEU A 54 5.60 6.52 -9.72
C LEU A 54 5.60 5.41 -8.67
N SER A 55 4.61 5.44 -7.78
CA SER A 55 4.57 4.62 -6.58
C SER A 55 3.17 4.12 -6.28
N VAL A 56 3.11 2.96 -5.63
CA VAL A 56 1.91 2.54 -4.89
C VAL A 56 2.00 3.16 -3.50
N ILE A 57 0.99 3.90 -3.11
CA ILE A 57 0.93 4.59 -1.82
C ILE A 57 -0.24 4.02 -1.02
N ASP A 58 0.03 3.54 0.17
CA ASP A 58 -0.96 2.94 1.04
C ASP A 58 -0.94 3.64 2.41
N PHE A 59 -2.14 3.97 2.91
CA PHE A 59 -2.30 4.69 4.16
C PHE A 59 -2.72 3.71 5.25
N LYS A 60 -1.99 3.71 6.36
CA LYS A 60 -2.28 2.87 7.52
C LYS A 60 -2.41 3.72 8.78
N THR A 61 -3.26 3.30 9.69
CA THR A 61 -3.36 3.89 11.03
C THR A 61 -2.82 2.92 12.06
N SER A 62 -2.23 3.46 13.12
CA SER A 62 -1.67 2.67 14.21
C SER A 62 -1.87 3.39 15.53
N THR A 63 -1.96 2.65 16.63
CA THR A 63 -2.06 3.27 17.97
C THR A 63 -0.74 3.90 18.36
N LYS A 64 0.37 3.32 17.95
CA LYS A 64 1.73 3.81 18.24
C LYS A 64 2.63 3.63 17.02
N GLU A 65 3.82 4.23 17.09
CA GLU A 65 4.82 4.07 16.04
C GLU A 65 5.15 2.60 15.79
N ARG A 66 5.39 2.29 14.52
CA ARG A 66 5.69 0.94 14.05
C ARG A 66 7.18 0.84 13.69
N GLU A 67 7.76 -0.31 13.97
CA GLU A 67 9.08 -0.65 13.45
C GLU A 67 8.95 -1.14 12.01
N ASP A 68 9.97 -0.88 11.20
CA ASP A 68 10.01 -1.26 9.79
C ASP A 68 9.71 -2.77 9.60
N SER A 69 10.31 -3.62 10.42
CA SER A 69 10.14 -5.06 10.33
C SER A 69 8.70 -5.55 10.58
N TRP A 70 7.87 -4.74 11.23
CA TRP A 70 6.46 -5.09 11.49
C TRP A 70 5.59 -4.89 10.27
N ASN A 71 6.06 -4.18 9.26
CA ASN A 71 5.28 -3.76 8.10
C ASN A 71 5.43 -4.71 6.90
N GLU A 72 6.08 -5.84 7.05
CA GLU A 72 6.35 -6.75 5.92
C GLU A 72 5.08 -7.11 5.14
N ASN A 73 3.98 -7.41 5.84
CA ASN A 73 2.71 -7.72 5.20
C ASN A 73 2.16 -6.53 4.40
N TYR A 74 2.38 -5.31 4.87
CA TYR A 74 1.98 -4.11 4.13
C TYR A 74 2.80 -3.95 2.85
N TYR A 75 4.10 -4.25 2.91
CA TYR A 75 4.97 -4.17 1.72
C TYR A 75 4.62 -5.24 0.70
N ILE A 76 4.28 -6.44 1.14
CA ILE A 76 3.80 -7.53 0.27
C ILE A 76 2.49 -7.12 -0.41
N GLN A 77 1.54 -6.57 0.35
CA GLN A 77 0.26 -6.09 -0.18
C GLN A 77 0.46 -4.98 -1.22
N ALA A 78 1.30 -4.00 -0.92
CA ALA A 78 1.58 -2.90 -1.85
C ALA A 78 2.29 -3.40 -3.11
N SER A 79 3.18 -4.38 -2.97
CA SER A 79 3.84 -5.02 -4.11
C SER A 79 2.85 -5.78 -5.00
N ALA A 80 1.85 -6.42 -4.40
CA ALA A 80 0.76 -7.06 -5.14
C ALA A 80 -0.04 -6.02 -5.94
N TYR A 81 -0.35 -4.87 -5.36
CA TYR A 81 -1.03 -3.79 -6.10
C TYR A 81 -0.19 -3.27 -7.27
N ALA A 82 1.12 -3.16 -7.10
CA ALA A 82 2.02 -2.76 -8.18
C ALA A 82 1.96 -3.77 -9.34
N GLU A 83 1.95 -5.07 -9.05
CA GLU A 83 1.81 -6.12 -10.05
C GLU A 83 0.44 -6.09 -10.74
N MET A 84 -0.64 -5.88 -9.98
CA MET A 84 -1.99 -5.74 -10.54
C MET A 84 -2.07 -4.56 -11.50
N TYR A 85 -1.51 -3.42 -11.12
CA TYR A 85 -1.51 -2.21 -11.95
C TYR A 85 -0.69 -2.41 -13.22
N GLN A 86 0.46 -3.05 -13.12
CA GLN A 86 1.30 -3.35 -14.28
C GLN A 86 0.58 -4.26 -15.28
N GLU A 87 -0.15 -5.28 -14.81
CA GLU A 87 -0.92 -6.15 -15.70
C GLU A 87 -2.04 -5.40 -16.40
N ARG A 88 -2.72 -4.47 -15.70
CA ARG A 88 -3.84 -3.70 -16.28
C ARG A 88 -3.39 -2.61 -17.24
N THR A 89 -2.25 -1.97 -16.98
CA THR A 89 -1.82 -0.76 -17.69
C THR A 89 -0.54 -0.90 -18.49
N LEU A 90 0.20 -2.00 -18.31
CA LEU A 90 1.55 -2.22 -18.83
C LEU A 90 2.58 -1.23 -18.29
N GLN A 91 2.24 -0.50 -17.25
CA GLN A 91 3.11 0.47 -16.60
C GLN A 91 3.72 -0.13 -15.33
N GLU A 92 5.05 -0.24 -15.30
CA GLU A 92 5.76 -0.80 -14.16
C GLU A 92 5.85 0.19 -13.01
N ILE A 93 5.60 -0.29 -11.79
CA ILE A 93 5.80 0.46 -10.56
C ILE A 93 6.78 -0.32 -9.69
N GLU A 94 7.93 0.28 -9.41
CA GLU A 94 8.95 -0.33 -8.56
C GLU A 94 8.86 0.17 -7.11
N GLN A 95 8.49 1.43 -6.91
CA GLN A 95 8.47 2.04 -5.58
C GLN A 95 7.13 1.85 -4.88
N ILE A 96 7.19 1.43 -3.63
CA ILE A 96 6.03 1.33 -2.74
C ILE A 96 6.24 2.21 -1.52
N VAL A 97 5.19 2.89 -1.09
CA VAL A 97 5.20 3.83 0.04
C VAL A 97 4.10 3.47 1.01
N ILE A 98 4.45 3.20 2.24
CA ILE A 98 3.50 3.00 3.33
C ILE A 98 3.58 4.20 4.26
N LEU A 99 2.46 4.90 4.41
CA LEU A 99 2.33 6.02 5.34
C LEU A 99 1.53 5.56 6.56
N VAL A 100 2.17 5.59 7.71
CA VAL A 100 1.54 5.21 8.98
C VAL A 100 1.27 6.46 9.79
N VAL A 101 0.03 6.67 10.18
CA VAL A 101 -0.37 7.78 11.06
C VAL A 101 -0.75 7.18 12.41
N THR A 102 -0.07 7.64 13.46
CA THR A 102 -0.33 7.18 14.82
C THR A 102 -1.39 8.03 15.52
N GLU A 103 -1.96 7.52 16.60
CA GLU A 103 -2.98 8.25 17.37
C GLU A 103 -2.43 9.54 17.98
N ASP A 104 -1.15 9.60 18.32
CA ASP A 104 -0.50 10.81 18.84
C ASP A 104 -0.13 11.81 17.75
N GLY A 105 -0.30 11.41 16.48
CA GLY A 105 -0.13 12.27 15.32
C GLY A 105 1.21 12.21 14.63
N THR A 106 2.03 11.27 15.00
CA THR A 106 3.27 11.01 14.25
C THR A 106 2.94 10.41 12.89
N VAL A 107 3.59 10.88 11.84
CA VAL A 107 3.52 10.30 10.51
C VAL A 107 4.84 9.61 10.21
N GLN A 108 4.77 8.33 9.93
CA GLN A 108 5.95 7.55 9.52
C GLN A 108 5.85 7.24 8.03
N GLU A 109 6.95 7.44 7.32
CA GLU A 109 7.08 7.18 5.90
C GLU A 109 8.04 6.01 5.68
N PHE A 110 7.52 4.94 5.07
CA PHE A 110 8.33 3.76 4.72
C PHE A 110 8.34 3.61 3.20
N VAL A 111 9.50 3.83 2.60
CA VAL A 111 9.70 3.73 1.14
C VAL A 111 10.53 2.49 0.86
N LYS A 112 9.99 1.59 0.02
CA LYS A 112 10.62 0.32 -0.31
C LYS A 112 10.59 0.07 -1.82
N LYS A 113 11.30 -0.94 -2.26
CA LYS A 113 11.30 -1.41 -3.63
C LYS A 113 10.52 -2.72 -3.74
N LYS A 114 9.62 -2.78 -4.69
CA LYS A 114 8.77 -3.95 -4.96
C LYS A 114 9.58 -5.25 -5.07
N HIS A 115 10.70 -5.22 -5.77
CA HIS A 115 11.51 -6.43 -5.99
C HIS A 115 12.00 -7.10 -4.72
N GLN A 116 12.08 -6.36 -3.61
CA GLN A 116 12.48 -6.93 -2.31
C GLN A 116 11.43 -7.88 -1.74
N TYR A 117 10.18 -7.77 -2.18
CA TYR A 117 9.04 -8.49 -1.60
C TYR A 117 8.34 -9.45 -2.57
N LEU A 118 8.71 -9.46 -3.85
CA LEU A 118 8.04 -10.31 -4.85
C LEU A 118 8.18 -11.80 -4.53
N HIS A 119 9.32 -12.25 -4.04
CA HIS A 119 9.52 -13.65 -3.64
C HIS A 119 8.63 -14.05 -2.45
N LEU A 120 8.37 -13.11 -1.54
CA LEU A 120 7.46 -13.33 -0.41
C LEU A 120 6.01 -13.38 -0.87
N LEU A 121 5.65 -12.53 -1.84
CA LEU A 121 4.33 -12.57 -2.46
C LEU A 121 4.10 -13.92 -3.15
N ASP A 122 5.05 -14.38 -3.94
CA ASP A 122 4.97 -15.69 -4.61
C ASP A 122 4.82 -16.82 -3.60
N LYS A 123 5.56 -16.76 -2.51
CA LYS A 123 5.47 -17.75 -1.43
C LYS A 123 4.09 -17.78 -0.80
N GLU A 124 3.52 -16.63 -0.48
CA GLU A 124 2.17 -16.54 0.09
C GLU A 124 1.10 -17.05 -0.87
N LEU A 125 1.19 -16.71 -2.14
CA LEU A 125 0.26 -17.18 -3.17
C LEU A 125 0.35 -18.71 -3.33
N ASN A 126 1.54 -19.28 -3.35
CA ASN A 126 1.73 -20.71 -3.45
C ASN A 126 1.18 -21.44 -2.23
N MET A 127 1.39 -20.91 -1.03
CA MET A 127 0.80 -21.44 0.20
C MET A 127 -0.73 -21.40 0.16
N TYR A 128 -1.29 -20.30 -0.29
CA TYR A 128 -2.75 -20.14 -0.43
C TYR A 128 -3.32 -21.17 -1.41
N TYR A 129 -2.75 -21.31 -2.60
CA TYR A 129 -3.23 -22.27 -3.60
C TYR A 129 -3.10 -23.71 -3.14
N ASN A 130 -2.01 -24.05 -2.48
CA ASN A 130 -1.83 -25.39 -1.95
C ASN A 130 -2.84 -25.69 -0.85
N THR A 131 -3.15 -24.73 0.01
CA THR A 131 -4.19 -24.84 1.03
C THR A 131 -5.57 -25.06 0.41
N VAL A 132 -5.91 -24.28 -0.63
CA VAL A 132 -7.19 -24.41 -1.34
C VAL A 132 -7.28 -25.77 -2.04
N LYS A 133 -6.19 -26.27 -2.62
CA LYS A 133 -6.15 -27.58 -3.28
C LYS A 133 -6.27 -28.75 -2.32
N THR A 134 -5.70 -28.64 -1.12
CA THR A 134 -5.60 -29.73 -0.15
C THR A 134 -6.61 -29.63 1.00
N GLY A 135 -7.22 -28.47 1.19
CA GLY A 135 -8.11 -28.17 2.30
C GLY A 135 -9.60 -28.49 2.05
N ILE A 136 -9.87 -29.31 1.06
CA ILE A 136 -11.25 -29.70 0.77
C ILE A 136 -11.62 -30.91 1.65
#